data_0f7f66ed075763f6f56bfa7ca169f228
#
_entry.id   0f7f66ed075763f6f56bfa7ca169f228
#
_cell.length_a   1.000
_cell.length_b   1.000
_cell.length_c   1.000
_cell.angle_alpha   90.00
_cell.angle_beta   90.00
_cell.angle_gamma   90.00
#
_symmetry.space_group_name_H-M   'P 1'
#
loop_
_entity.id
_entity.type
_entity.pdbx_description
1 polymer ?
#
loop_
_entity_poly.entity_id
_entity_poly.type
_entity_poly.pdbx_seq_one_letter_code
_entity_poly.pdbx_strand_id
1 'polypeptide(L)'
;MLRRVLLAASASSRLRHLATTTPAARAIVEGYVAGETADDAVRVTRALRAAGLLVSLDYLGEDTTDPAQAAAVAEEYVQLLGKLAADGLTDGQGAGAAEVSVKPTAVGLFLGGRTAERNIARICAAAAEAGTTVTLDAEEYAAIEPTLQIAAKLRGQFGDLGCVVQSCLRRAEADCRSLAGYGIRVRLCKGAYREPASVAYTARRDVDRSYARCLRVLMNGPGYPMIATHDPRLIQIAGSLALLTGRAAGSFEYQMLYGVRPGEQRRLANAGARVRVYVPYGGDWYAYLVRRLAERPANLAFFLRSLRGGQWGASRRAAPREAS
;
A
#
# COMPACT_ATOMS: atom_id res chain seq x y z
N MET A 1 6.21 25.82 -2.15
CA MET A 1 5.01 26.34 -2.85
C MET A 1 4.19 25.24 -3.52
N LEU A 2 4.74 24.42 -4.38
CA LEU A 2 4.01 23.37 -5.15
C LEU A 2 3.14 22.45 -4.27
N ARG A 3 3.63 21.99 -3.11
CA ARG A 3 2.91 21.10 -2.19
C ARG A 3 1.70 21.77 -1.49
N ARG A 4 1.76 23.08 -1.18
CA ARG A 4 0.61 23.82 -0.63
C ARG A 4 -0.50 23.97 -1.66
N VAL A 5 -0.13 24.19 -2.92
CA VAL A 5 -1.07 24.24 -4.05
C VAL A 5 -1.70 22.85 -4.26
N LEU A 6 -0.95 21.77 -4.10
CA LEU A 6 -1.44 20.40 -4.24
C LEU A 6 -2.38 19.98 -3.10
N LEU A 7 -2.07 20.36 -1.86
CA LEU A 7 -2.98 20.15 -0.72
C LEU A 7 -4.28 20.96 -0.86
N ALA A 8 -4.21 22.20 -1.37
CA ALA A 8 -5.39 22.97 -1.70
C ALA A 8 -6.17 22.35 -2.89
N ALA A 9 -5.47 21.80 -3.87
CA ALA A 9 -6.08 21.08 -4.98
C ALA A 9 -6.76 19.78 -4.54
N SER A 10 -6.20 19.05 -3.55
CA SER A 10 -6.80 17.81 -3.03
C SER A 10 -8.16 18.03 -2.34
N ALA A 11 -8.42 19.23 -1.85
CA ALA A 11 -9.71 19.63 -1.25
C ALA A 11 -10.74 20.16 -2.27
N SER A 12 -10.37 20.28 -3.56
CA SER A 12 -11.24 20.90 -4.56
C SER A 12 -12.21 19.90 -5.20
N SER A 13 -13.50 19.99 -4.86
CA SER A 13 -14.58 19.21 -5.47
C SER A 13 -14.70 19.41 -7.00
N ARG A 14 -14.40 20.61 -7.49
CA ARG A 14 -14.41 20.93 -8.93
C ARG A 14 -13.31 20.16 -9.69
N LEU A 15 -12.09 20.10 -9.15
CA LEU A 15 -11.00 19.35 -9.77
C LEU A 15 -11.25 17.84 -9.70
N ARG A 16 -11.86 17.35 -8.62
CA ARG A 16 -12.31 15.95 -8.50
C ARG A 16 -13.33 15.64 -9.61
N HIS A 17 -14.36 16.46 -9.79
CA HIS A 17 -15.36 16.28 -10.83
C HIS A 17 -14.73 16.27 -12.25
N LEU A 18 -13.82 17.19 -12.55
CA LEU A 18 -13.10 17.21 -13.82
C LEU A 18 -12.23 15.95 -14.03
N ALA A 19 -11.67 15.39 -12.95
CA ALA A 19 -10.88 14.15 -13.02
C ALA A 19 -11.74 12.92 -13.37
N THR A 20 -13.03 12.94 -13.04
CA THR A 20 -13.97 11.87 -13.40
C THR A 20 -14.61 12.03 -14.77
N THR A 21 -14.69 13.25 -15.30
CA THR A 21 -15.43 13.56 -16.53
C THR A 21 -14.58 13.53 -17.80
N THR A 22 -13.28 13.80 -17.71
CA THR A 22 -12.42 13.81 -18.90
C THR A 22 -11.77 12.43 -19.12
N PRO A 23 -11.87 11.83 -20.34
CA PRO A 23 -11.32 10.50 -20.61
C PRO A 23 -9.81 10.36 -20.29
N ALA A 24 -9.04 11.40 -20.60
CA ALA A 24 -7.59 11.40 -20.34
C ALA A 24 -7.27 11.42 -18.84
N ALA A 25 -8.05 12.15 -18.02
CA ALA A 25 -7.87 12.16 -16.56
C ALA A 25 -8.32 10.83 -15.95
N ARG A 26 -9.43 10.26 -16.44
CA ARG A 26 -9.90 8.93 -16.00
C ARG A 26 -8.85 7.86 -16.24
N ALA A 27 -8.21 7.81 -17.41
CA ALA A 27 -7.14 6.85 -17.69
C ALA A 27 -5.94 7.01 -16.73
N ILE A 28 -5.64 8.24 -16.26
CA ILE A 28 -4.63 8.45 -15.23
C ILE A 28 -5.09 7.91 -13.88
N VAL A 29 -6.35 8.17 -13.48
CA VAL A 29 -6.92 7.65 -12.23
C VAL A 29 -6.84 6.13 -12.20
N GLU A 30 -7.36 5.47 -13.26
CA GLU A 30 -7.35 4.01 -13.43
C GLU A 30 -5.94 3.41 -13.42
N GLY A 31 -4.94 4.20 -13.76
CA GLY A 31 -3.53 3.82 -13.66
C GLY A 31 -2.97 3.76 -12.24
N TYR A 32 -3.65 4.31 -11.22
CA TYR A 32 -3.18 4.39 -9.83
C TYR A 32 -4.18 3.90 -8.80
N VAL A 33 -5.45 3.78 -9.15
CA VAL A 33 -6.57 3.37 -8.28
C VAL A 33 -7.39 2.33 -9.02
N ALA A 34 -7.81 1.27 -8.36
CA ALA A 34 -8.58 0.20 -9.01
C ALA A 34 -9.98 0.65 -9.45
N GLY A 35 -10.55 1.62 -8.77
CA GLY A 35 -11.89 2.14 -8.93
C GLY A 35 -12.51 2.50 -7.59
N GLU A 36 -13.82 2.71 -7.56
CA GLU A 36 -14.52 3.13 -6.34
C GLU A 36 -15.17 1.97 -5.58
N THR A 37 -15.37 0.82 -6.21
CA THR A 37 -16.13 -0.31 -5.67
C THR A 37 -15.26 -1.55 -5.39
N ALA A 38 -15.76 -2.44 -4.53
CA ALA A 38 -15.15 -3.75 -4.30
C ALA A 38 -15.05 -4.59 -5.60
N ASP A 39 -16.01 -4.46 -6.52
CA ASP A 39 -15.98 -5.16 -7.80
C ASP A 39 -14.85 -4.67 -8.72
N ASP A 40 -14.53 -3.37 -8.67
CA ASP A 40 -13.35 -2.82 -9.35
C ASP A 40 -12.05 -3.38 -8.76
N ALA A 41 -11.98 -3.46 -7.43
CA ALA A 41 -10.84 -4.03 -6.71
C ALA A 41 -10.64 -5.52 -7.08
N VAL A 42 -11.72 -6.31 -7.12
CA VAL A 42 -11.70 -7.72 -7.55
C VAL A 42 -11.24 -7.85 -9.00
N ARG A 43 -11.76 -7.03 -9.92
CA ARG A 43 -11.37 -7.02 -11.34
C ARG A 43 -9.87 -6.76 -11.51
N VAL A 44 -9.31 -5.77 -10.82
CA VAL A 44 -7.87 -5.45 -10.87
C VAL A 44 -7.05 -6.56 -10.22
N THR A 45 -7.50 -7.12 -9.11
CA THR A 45 -6.86 -8.25 -8.44
C THR A 45 -6.75 -9.45 -9.37
N ARG A 46 -7.80 -9.80 -10.08
CA ARG A 46 -7.80 -10.91 -11.07
C ARG A 46 -6.76 -10.68 -12.15
N ALA A 47 -6.66 -9.46 -12.69
CA ALA A 47 -5.66 -9.13 -13.71
C ALA A 47 -4.21 -9.22 -13.19
N LEU A 48 -3.95 -8.73 -11.98
CA LEU A 48 -2.62 -8.81 -11.36
C LEU A 48 -2.25 -10.25 -11.02
N ARG A 49 -3.19 -11.05 -10.52
CA ARG A 49 -3.00 -12.48 -10.23
C ARG A 49 -2.65 -13.27 -11.49
N ALA A 50 -3.37 -13.02 -12.60
CA ALA A 50 -3.08 -13.62 -13.90
C ALA A 50 -1.67 -13.25 -14.41
N ALA A 51 -1.12 -12.10 -13.99
CA ALA A 51 0.25 -11.68 -14.26
C ALA A 51 1.29 -12.24 -13.26
N GLY A 52 0.91 -13.16 -12.37
CA GLY A 52 1.80 -13.77 -11.37
C GLY A 52 2.15 -12.85 -10.19
N LEU A 53 1.37 -11.80 -9.96
CA LEU A 53 1.60 -10.83 -8.88
C LEU A 53 0.65 -11.11 -7.71
N LEU A 54 1.12 -10.88 -6.48
CA LEU A 54 0.32 -10.86 -5.27
C LEU A 54 -0.34 -9.48 -5.11
N VAL A 55 -1.40 -9.38 -4.32
CA VAL A 55 -2.15 -8.13 -4.15
C VAL A 55 -2.40 -7.84 -2.68
N SER A 56 -2.31 -6.57 -2.30
CA SER A 56 -2.76 -6.03 -1.02
C SER A 56 -3.74 -4.90 -1.29
N LEU A 57 -4.98 -5.01 -0.82
CA LEU A 57 -6.06 -4.08 -1.12
C LEU A 57 -6.28 -3.12 0.04
N ASP A 58 -6.30 -1.82 -0.27
CA ASP A 58 -6.53 -0.72 0.68
C ASP A 58 -7.83 0.01 0.32
N TYR A 59 -8.81 -0.03 1.19
CA TYR A 59 -10.00 0.81 1.08
C TYR A 59 -9.68 2.22 1.55
N LEU A 60 -9.81 3.17 0.64
CA LEU A 60 -9.40 4.56 0.87
C LEU A 60 -10.34 5.28 1.82
N GLY A 61 -9.79 5.79 2.90
CA GLY A 61 -10.39 6.53 3.99
C GLY A 61 -9.39 6.63 5.13
N GLU A 62 -9.43 7.70 5.89
CA GLU A 62 -8.54 7.97 7.04
C GLU A 62 -9.34 8.77 8.08
N ASP A 63 -8.90 8.77 9.35
CA ASP A 63 -9.34 9.70 10.40
C ASP A 63 -10.86 9.76 10.63
N THR A 64 -11.51 8.60 10.65
CA THR A 64 -12.94 8.53 10.92
C THR A 64 -13.26 9.06 12.33
N THR A 65 -14.26 9.93 12.41
CA THR A 65 -14.73 10.55 13.67
C THR A 65 -16.09 10.02 14.12
N ASP A 66 -16.68 9.12 13.35
CA ASP A 66 -17.99 8.51 13.61
C ASP A 66 -17.88 7.00 13.75
N PRO A 67 -18.36 6.40 14.88
CA PRO A 67 -18.37 4.96 15.07
C PRO A 67 -19.15 4.17 14.02
N ALA A 68 -20.24 4.73 13.47
CA ALA A 68 -21.02 4.08 12.42
C ALA A 68 -20.22 4.04 11.10
N GLN A 69 -19.50 5.09 10.78
CA GLN A 69 -18.59 5.12 9.63
C GLN A 69 -17.45 4.11 9.80
N ALA A 70 -16.83 4.02 10.98
CA ALA A 70 -15.79 3.04 11.27
C ALA A 70 -16.28 1.59 11.10
N ALA A 71 -17.52 1.32 11.53
CA ALA A 71 -18.16 0.01 11.35
C ALA A 71 -18.46 -0.28 9.87
N ALA A 72 -18.89 0.73 9.10
CA ALA A 72 -19.13 0.60 7.66
C ALA A 72 -17.85 0.30 6.88
N VAL A 73 -16.72 0.94 7.23
CA VAL A 73 -15.40 0.64 6.65
C VAL A 73 -15.00 -0.81 6.95
N ALA A 74 -15.22 -1.29 8.18
CA ALA A 74 -14.93 -2.68 8.52
C ALA A 74 -15.82 -3.66 7.74
N GLU A 75 -17.09 -3.33 7.53
CA GLU A 75 -18.02 -4.11 6.72
C GLU A 75 -17.57 -4.19 5.25
N GLU A 76 -17.10 -3.09 4.67
CA GLU A 76 -16.57 -3.05 3.30
C GLU A 76 -15.41 -4.03 3.12
N TYR A 77 -14.47 -4.11 4.10
CA TYR A 77 -13.40 -5.10 4.07
C TYR A 77 -13.92 -6.54 4.18
N VAL A 78 -14.92 -6.80 5.03
CA VAL A 78 -15.55 -8.12 5.16
C VAL A 78 -16.18 -8.56 3.84
N GLN A 79 -16.94 -7.66 3.19
CA GLN A 79 -17.57 -7.93 1.89
C GLN A 79 -16.53 -8.14 0.79
N LEU A 80 -15.47 -7.33 0.74
CA LEU A 80 -14.37 -7.51 -0.20
C LEU A 80 -13.70 -8.89 -0.03
N LEU A 81 -13.40 -9.29 1.20
CA LEU A 81 -12.78 -10.59 1.50
C LEU A 81 -13.66 -11.76 1.04
N GLY A 82 -14.98 -11.67 1.28
CA GLY A 82 -15.94 -12.65 0.77
C GLY A 82 -15.95 -12.75 -0.76
N LYS A 83 -15.90 -11.61 -1.47
CA LYS A 83 -15.84 -11.58 -2.94
C LYS A 83 -14.51 -12.17 -3.46
N LEU A 84 -13.39 -11.85 -2.82
CA LEU A 84 -12.08 -12.38 -3.19
C LEU A 84 -12.01 -13.90 -3.03
N ALA A 85 -12.57 -14.43 -1.93
CA ALA A 85 -12.64 -15.86 -1.68
C ALA A 85 -13.55 -16.58 -2.70
N ALA A 86 -14.74 -16.02 -2.98
CA ALA A 86 -15.65 -16.57 -3.97
C ALA A 86 -15.03 -16.68 -5.38
N ASP A 87 -14.11 -15.79 -5.71
CA ASP A 87 -13.35 -15.76 -6.96
C ASP A 87 -12.04 -16.60 -6.93
N GLY A 88 -11.71 -17.27 -5.82
CA GLY A 88 -10.46 -18.03 -5.65
C GLY A 88 -9.20 -17.15 -5.69
N LEU A 89 -9.32 -15.87 -5.36
CA LEU A 89 -8.21 -14.90 -5.44
C LEU A 89 -7.37 -14.86 -4.17
N THR A 90 -7.84 -15.48 -3.09
CA THR A 90 -7.14 -15.59 -1.81
C THR A 90 -6.28 -16.85 -1.72
N ASP A 91 -6.49 -17.81 -2.63
CA ASP A 91 -5.74 -19.06 -2.65
C ASP A 91 -4.26 -18.79 -2.97
N GLY A 92 -3.38 -19.22 -2.07
CA GLY A 92 -1.94 -19.07 -2.24
C GLY A 92 -1.18 -19.64 -1.06
N GLN A 93 0.06 -20.09 -1.31
CA GLN A 93 0.92 -20.57 -0.21
C GLN A 93 1.43 -19.38 0.62
N GLY A 94 1.32 -19.48 1.93
CA GLY A 94 1.81 -18.46 2.87
C GLY A 94 0.85 -17.27 2.99
N ALA A 95 1.38 -16.05 2.87
CA ALA A 95 0.66 -14.80 3.07
C ALA A 95 -0.49 -14.48 2.08
N GLY A 96 -1.18 -15.49 1.58
CA GLY A 96 -2.32 -15.36 0.66
C GLY A 96 -1.97 -14.71 -0.68
N ALA A 97 -2.74 -15.00 -1.72
CA ALA A 97 -2.54 -14.38 -3.03
C ALA A 97 -3.00 -12.92 -3.04
N ALA A 98 -4.20 -12.67 -2.49
CA ALA A 98 -4.70 -11.34 -2.19
C ALA A 98 -4.90 -11.21 -0.68
N GLU A 99 -4.53 -10.08 -0.10
CA GLU A 99 -4.75 -9.69 1.28
C GLU A 99 -5.37 -8.30 1.36
N VAL A 100 -5.79 -7.88 2.53
CA VAL A 100 -6.22 -6.50 2.78
C VAL A 100 -5.21 -5.76 3.65
N SER A 101 -5.08 -4.46 3.40
CA SER A 101 -4.30 -3.52 4.21
C SER A 101 -5.27 -2.55 4.85
N VAL A 102 -5.22 -2.45 6.19
CA VAL A 102 -6.22 -1.71 6.97
C VAL A 102 -5.56 -0.55 7.68
N LYS A 103 -6.10 0.65 7.50
CA LYS A 103 -5.73 1.84 8.27
C LYS A 103 -6.48 1.85 9.59
N PRO A 104 -5.80 1.75 10.74
CA PRO A 104 -6.46 1.74 12.04
C PRO A 104 -7.31 2.98 12.32
N THR A 105 -6.94 4.17 11.81
CA THR A 105 -7.76 5.39 11.99
C THR A 105 -9.07 5.33 11.23
N ALA A 106 -9.11 4.68 10.06
CA ALA A 106 -10.32 4.49 9.28
C ALA A 106 -11.35 3.57 9.98
N VAL A 107 -10.87 2.65 10.82
CA VAL A 107 -11.72 1.73 11.57
C VAL A 107 -11.87 2.12 13.05
N GLY A 108 -11.53 3.38 13.40
CA GLY A 108 -11.90 4.02 14.67
C GLY A 108 -10.82 4.01 15.75
N LEU A 109 -9.52 4.07 15.39
CA LEU A 109 -8.40 4.06 16.34
C LEU A 109 -8.55 5.14 17.44
N PHE A 110 -8.99 6.34 17.07
CA PHE A 110 -9.11 7.49 17.96
C PHE A 110 -10.54 7.74 18.49
N LEU A 111 -11.49 6.85 18.19
CA LEU A 111 -12.89 6.98 18.68
C LEU A 111 -13.08 6.57 20.15
N GLY A 112 -11.99 6.15 20.81
CA GLY A 112 -12.06 5.68 22.19
C GLY A 112 -12.57 4.25 22.32
N GLY A 113 -12.52 3.75 23.56
CA GLY A 113 -12.91 2.38 23.89
C GLY A 113 -12.05 1.36 23.10
N ARG A 114 -12.71 0.27 22.68
CA ARG A 114 -12.07 -0.80 21.90
C ARG A 114 -12.60 -0.84 20.45
N THR A 115 -12.97 0.31 19.88
CA THR A 115 -13.65 0.35 18.57
C THR A 115 -12.76 -0.22 17.45
N ALA A 116 -11.56 0.31 17.29
CA ALA A 116 -10.63 -0.20 16.26
C ALA A 116 -10.23 -1.67 16.52
N GLU A 117 -9.98 -2.05 17.78
CA GLU A 117 -9.63 -3.44 18.12
C GLU A 117 -10.74 -4.42 17.69
N ARG A 118 -12.02 -4.09 17.95
CA ARG A 118 -13.17 -4.92 17.54
C ARG A 118 -13.33 -4.97 16.02
N ASN A 119 -13.21 -3.83 15.35
CA ASN A 119 -13.34 -3.75 13.90
C ASN A 119 -12.21 -4.50 13.20
N ILE A 120 -10.96 -4.35 13.64
CA ILE A 120 -9.80 -5.08 13.12
C ILE A 120 -9.95 -6.59 13.38
N ALA A 121 -10.38 -7.01 14.59
CA ALA A 121 -10.61 -8.42 14.86
C ALA A 121 -11.68 -9.04 13.94
N ARG A 122 -12.75 -8.29 13.63
CA ARG A 122 -13.78 -8.71 12.69
C ARG A 122 -13.23 -8.89 11.26
N ILE A 123 -12.39 -7.94 10.79
CA ILE A 123 -11.75 -8.04 9.48
C ILE A 123 -10.77 -9.23 9.46
N CYS A 124 -9.99 -9.43 10.53
CA CYS A 124 -9.07 -10.56 10.64
C CYS A 124 -9.81 -11.92 10.64
N ALA A 125 -10.97 -12.02 11.29
CA ALA A 125 -11.79 -13.22 11.25
C ALA A 125 -12.27 -13.53 9.83
N ALA A 126 -12.81 -12.54 9.13
CA ALA A 126 -13.20 -12.68 7.72
C ALA A 126 -12.02 -13.03 6.80
N ALA A 127 -10.84 -12.47 7.05
CA ALA A 127 -9.64 -12.83 6.30
C ALA A 127 -9.20 -14.28 6.54
N ALA A 128 -9.29 -14.76 7.79
CA ALA A 128 -8.99 -16.16 8.12
C ALA A 128 -9.99 -17.12 7.45
N GLU A 129 -11.29 -16.80 7.47
CA GLU A 129 -12.33 -17.56 6.76
C GLU A 129 -12.09 -17.58 5.24
N ALA A 130 -11.63 -16.47 4.69
CA ALA A 130 -11.26 -16.36 3.28
C ALA A 130 -9.91 -17.03 2.93
N GLY A 131 -9.18 -17.60 3.88
CA GLY A 131 -7.87 -18.23 3.67
C GLY A 131 -6.73 -17.22 3.40
N THR A 132 -6.88 -15.98 3.88
CA THR A 132 -5.89 -14.91 3.70
C THR A 132 -5.60 -14.17 5.01
N THR A 133 -4.97 -13.02 4.92
CA THR A 133 -4.46 -12.28 6.08
C THR A 133 -4.70 -10.77 5.95
N VAL A 134 -4.40 -10.05 7.02
CA VAL A 134 -4.48 -8.59 7.14
C VAL A 134 -3.11 -8.01 7.44
N THR A 135 -2.81 -6.85 6.85
CA THR A 135 -1.68 -6.02 7.26
C THR A 135 -2.22 -4.69 7.82
N LEU A 136 -1.84 -4.32 9.04
CA LEU A 136 -2.18 -3.02 9.63
C LEU A 136 -1.21 -1.96 9.14
N ASP A 137 -1.73 -0.93 8.47
CA ASP A 137 -0.92 0.18 7.96
C ASP A 137 -0.39 1.07 9.08
N ALA A 138 0.78 1.65 8.84
CA ALA A 138 1.34 2.69 9.71
C ALA A 138 0.91 4.06 9.18
N GLU A 139 0.39 4.87 10.09
CA GLU A 139 -0.12 6.20 9.82
C GLU A 139 0.74 7.26 10.53
N GLU A 140 0.17 8.37 11.01
CA GLU A 140 0.91 9.38 11.77
C GLU A 140 1.53 8.81 13.05
N TYR A 141 2.56 9.48 13.56
CA TYR A 141 3.33 9.02 14.73
C TYR A 141 2.45 8.68 15.93
N ALA A 142 1.39 9.46 16.17
CA ALA A 142 0.45 9.22 17.27
C ALA A 142 -0.31 7.89 17.15
N ALA A 143 -0.51 7.38 15.94
CA ALA A 143 -1.19 6.11 15.67
C ALA A 143 -0.28 4.88 15.81
N ILE A 144 1.05 5.04 15.78
CA ILE A 144 1.98 3.91 15.71
C ILE A 144 1.87 3.00 16.94
N GLU A 145 2.03 3.57 18.13
CA GLU A 145 2.02 2.79 19.37
C GLU A 145 0.67 2.09 19.60
N PRO A 146 -0.50 2.76 19.49
CA PRO A 146 -1.78 2.10 19.61
C PRO A 146 -1.99 0.97 18.57
N THR A 147 -1.53 1.17 17.34
CA THR A 147 -1.61 0.15 16.27
C THR A 147 -0.80 -1.10 16.63
N LEU A 148 0.44 -0.93 17.09
CA LEU A 148 1.30 -2.04 17.50
C LEU A 148 0.73 -2.79 18.71
N GLN A 149 0.08 -2.07 19.65
CA GLN A 149 -0.59 -2.70 20.79
C GLN A 149 -1.80 -3.55 20.36
N ILE A 150 -2.62 -3.06 19.41
CA ILE A 150 -3.73 -3.85 18.84
C ILE A 150 -3.18 -5.09 18.13
N ALA A 151 -2.13 -4.94 17.31
CA ALA A 151 -1.50 -6.06 16.62
C ALA A 151 -0.98 -7.12 17.60
N ALA A 152 -0.30 -6.71 18.68
CA ALA A 152 0.22 -7.61 19.70
C ALA A 152 -0.90 -8.41 20.41
N LYS A 153 -2.04 -7.76 20.68
CA LYS A 153 -3.21 -8.41 21.30
C LYS A 153 -3.85 -9.44 20.35
N LEU A 154 -4.06 -9.05 19.09
CA LEU A 154 -4.79 -9.88 18.13
C LEU A 154 -3.93 -11.02 17.55
N ARG A 155 -2.61 -10.92 17.62
CA ARG A 155 -1.69 -11.93 17.10
C ARG A 155 -1.90 -13.33 17.70
N GLY A 156 -2.26 -13.42 18.98
CA GLY A 156 -2.53 -14.71 19.62
C GLY A 156 -3.70 -15.48 18.97
N GLN A 157 -4.62 -14.76 18.35
CA GLN A 157 -5.78 -15.30 17.65
C GLN A 157 -5.54 -15.36 16.12
N PHE A 158 -4.79 -14.41 15.56
CA PHE A 158 -4.54 -14.27 14.12
C PHE A 158 -3.02 -14.21 13.87
N GLY A 159 -2.37 -15.37 13.78
CA GLY A 159 -0.90 -15.52 13.74
C GLY A 159 -0.22 -14.80 12.56
N ASP A 160 -0.94 -14.67 11.43
CA ASP A 160 -0.41 -14.07 10.18
C ASP A 160 -0.72 -12.56 10.06
N LEU A 161 -1.23 -11.92 11.10
CA LEU A 161 -1.46 -10.47 11.11
C LEU A 161 -0.13 -9.73 10.92
N GLY A 162 -0.07 -8.89 9.86
CA GLY A 162 1.10 -8.08 9.52
C GLY A 162 1.04 -6.68 10.09
N CYS A 163 2.21 -6.05 10.24
CA CYS A 163 2.36 -4.65 10.64
C CYS A 163 3.26 -3.88 9.68
N VAL A 164 3.14 -2.56 9.69
CA VAL A 164 3.99 -1.67 8.89
C VAL A 164 4.93 -0.87 9.80
N VAL A 165 6.19 -0.77 9.38
CA VAL A 165 7.21 0.07 10.01
C VAL A 165 7.70 1.11 9.01
N GLN A 166 7.75 2.37 9.45
CA GLN A 166 8.21 3.51 8.66
C GLN A 166 9.65 3.88 9.05
N SER A 167 10.60 3.66 8.13
CA SER A 167 12.03 3.90 8.40
C SER A 167 12.40 5.37 8.64
N CYS A 168 11.51 6.32 8.32
CA CYS A 168 11.71 7.72 8.67
C CYS A 168 11.62 7.97 10.19
N LEU A 169 10.94 7.12 10.94
CA LEU A 169 10.82 7.27 12.39
C LEU A 169 12.09 6.81 13.12
N ARG A 170 12.51 7.53 14.16
CA ARG A 170 13.69 7.20 14.95
C ARG A 170 13.55 5.89 15.72
N ARG A 171 12.31 5.49 16.04
CA ARG A 171 11.99 4.23 16.72
C ARG A 171 12.03 3.00 15.77
N ALA A 172 12.05 3.20 14.46
CA ALA A 172 11.85 2.14 13.45
C ALA A 172 12.74 0.91 13.63
N GLU A 173 14.03 1.12 13.97
CA GLU A 173 14.96 0.00 14.14
C GLU A 173 14.65 -0.82 15.41
N ALA A 174 14.22 -0.18 16.50
CA ALA A 174 13.76 -0.85 17.72
C ALA A 174 12.47 -1.61 17.48
N ASP A 175 11.51 -1.02 16.78
CA ASP A 175 10.26 -1.67 16.39
C ASP A 175 10.54 -2.90 15.51
N CYS A 176 11.43 -2.78 14.51
CA CYS A 176 11.85 -3.93 13.69
C CYS A 176 12.46 -5.07 14.52
N ARG A 177 13.30 -4.78 15.51
CA ARG A 177 13.88 -5.81 16.39
C ARG A 177 12.81 -6.51 17.21
N SER A 178 11.89 -5.76 17.79
CA SER A 178 10.78 -6.31 18.58
C SER A 178 9.90 -7.22 17.72
N LEU A 179 9.43 -6.71 16.57
CA LEU A 179 8.53 -7.44 15.67
C LEU A 179 9.22 -8.67 15.04
N ALA A 180 10.50 -8.56 14.64
CA ALA A 180 11.27 -9.69 14.12
C ALA A 180 11.45 -10.79 15.16
N GLY A 181 11.70 -10.44 16.42
CA GLY A 181 11.82 -11.41 17.53
C GLY A 181 10.55 -12.26 17.71
N TYR A 182 9.41 -11.71 17.38
CA TYR A 182 8.11 -12.41 17.41
C TYR A 182 7.77 -13.16 16.12
N GLY A 183 8.59 -13.13 15.08
CA GLY A 183 8.29 -13.79 13.81
C GLY A 183 7.15 -13.16 13.01
N ILE A 184 6.87 -11.87 13.22
CA ILE A 184 5.75 -11.16 12.60
C ILE A 184 6.06 -10.85 11.12
N ARG A 185 5.02 -10.75 10.30
CA ARG A 185 5.06 -10.18 8.95
C ARG A 185 5.23 -8.67 9.06
N VAL A 186 6.32 -8.11 8.52
CA VAL A 186 6.63 -6.68 8.65
C VAL A 186 6.81 -6.03 7.29
N ARG A 187 5.91 -5.10 6.95
CA ARG A 187 6.06 -4.20 5.81
C ARG A 187 6.97 -3.05 6.18
N LEU A 188 8.15 -2.99 5.58
CA LEU A 188 9.08 -1.89 5.76
C LEU A 188 8.91 -0.88 4.63
N CYS A 189 8.51 0.35 4.96
CA CYS A 189 8.43 1.47 4.03
C CYS A 189 9.28 2.66 4.50
N LYS A 190 9.46 3.69 3.64
CA LYS A 190 10.18 4.91 4.03
C LYS A 190 9.36 5.79 4.98
N GLY A 191 8.05 5.80 4.83
CA GLY A 191 7.10 6.69 5.48
C GLY A 191 6.70 7.85 4.57
N ALA A 192 5.44 8.27 4.70
CA ALA A 192 4.82 9.32 3.87
C ALA A 192 4.38 10.54 4.67
N TYR A 193 4.24 10.41 5.97
CA TYR A 193 3.79 11.47 6.87
C TYR A 193 4.89 12.46 7.20
N ARG A 194 4.50 13.68 7.51
CA ARG A 194 5.43 14.76 7.91
C ARG A 194 5.49 14.81 9.42
N GLU A 195 6.42 14.09 9.97
CA GLU A 195 6.67 14.08 11.41
C GLU A 195 7.71 15.12 11.83
N PRO A 196 7.65 15.64 13.07
CA PRO A 196 8.64 16.56 13.59
C PRO A 196 10.02 15.90 13.72
N ALA A 197 11.09 16.70 13.64
CA ALA A 197 12.47 16.22 13.72
C ALA A 197 12.81 15.51 15.04
N SER A 198 12.03 15.76 16.09
CA SER A 198 12.16 15.09 17.39
C SER A 198 11.90 13.58 17.30
N VAL A 199 10.98 13.15 16.41
CA VAL A 199 10.59 11.73 16.27
C VAL A 199 10.98 11.12 14.92
N ALA A 200 11.37 11.92 13.92
CA ALA A 200 11.69 11.44 12.58
C ALA A 200 13.01 11.99 12.02
N TYR A 201 13.58 11.27 11.07
CA TYR A 201 14.64 11.75 10.20
C TYR A 201 14.05 12.63 9.11
N THR A 202 14.58 13.83 8.92
CA THR A 202 14.11 14.79 7.90
C THR A 202 14.91 14.72 6.61
N ALA A 203 16.17 14.30 6.69
CA ALA A 203 17.03 14.17 5.52
C ALA A 203 16.82 12.81 4.84
N ARG A 204 16.59 12.82 3.52
CA ARG A 204 16.38 11.61 2.71
C ARG A 204 17.47 10.56 2.91
N ARG A 205 18.74 11.00 2.98
CA ARG A 205 19.89 10.12 3.21
C ARG A 205 19.80 9.35 4.52
N ASP A 206 19.29 9.97 5.59
CA ASP A 206 19.18 9.34 6.90
C ASP A 206 18.01 8.36 6.94
N VAL A 207 16.90 8.68 6.25
CA VAL A 207 15.78 7.76 6.04
C VAL A 207 16.24 6.52 5.23
N ASP A 208 17.02 6.70 4.16
CA ASP A 208 17.56 5.59 3.35
C ASP A 208 18.51 4.71 4.19
N ARG A 209 19.36 5.31 5.02
CA ARG A 209 20.24 4.57 5.94
C ARG A 209 19.45 3.80 7.01
N SER A 210 18.43 4.44 7.59
CA SER A 210 17.53 3.80 8.54
C SER A 210 16.82 2.63 7.90
N TYR A 211 16.32 2.79 6.66
CA TYR A 211 15.69 1.70 5.90
C TYR A 211 16.63 0.49 5.75
N ALA A 212 17.88 0.72 5.35
CA ALA A 212 18.86 -0.36 5.21
C ALA A 212 19.18 -1.07 6.54
N ARG A 213 19.23 -0.34 7.68
CA ARG A 213 19.42 -0.95 9.02
C ARG A 213 18.21 -1.78 9.42
N CYS A 214 16.99 -1.24 9.28
CA CYS A 214 15.74 -1.95 9.54
C CYS A 214 15.64 -3.21 8.69
N LEU A 215 15.91 -3.08 7.39
CA LEU A 215 15.89 -4.21 6.46
C LEU A 215 16.84 -5.33 6.88
N ARG A 216 18.07 -4.98 7.30
CA ARG A 216 19.04 -5.97 7.80
C ARG A 216 18.51 -6.69 9.04
N VAL A 217 17.86 -5.99 9.97
CA VAL A 217 17.24 -6.61 11.15
C VAL A 217 16.17 -7.63 10.71
N LEU A 218 15.25 -7.22 9.84
CA LEU A 218 14.14 -8.06 9.38
C LEU A 218 14.64 -9.27 8.58
N MET A 219 15.65 -9.08 7.72
CA MET A 219 16.21 -10.17 6.89
C MET A 219 16.98 -11.22 7.72
N ASN A 220 17.51 -10.88 8.89
CA ASN A 220 18.13 -11.82 9.81
C ASN A 220 17.15 -12.47 10.79
N GLY A 221 15.93 -11.92 10.95
CA GLY A 221 14.94 -12.42 11.90
C GLY A 221 14.10 -13.58 11.33
N PRO A 222 13.35 -14.30 12.17
CA PRO A 222 12.50 -15.42 11.74
C PRO A 222 11.21 -15.00 11.02
N GLY A 223 10.83 -13.71 11.09
CA GLY A 223 9.58 -13.20 10.51
C GLY A 223 9.58 -13.15 8.98
N TYR A 224 8.49 -12.61 8.43
CA TYR A 224 8.29 -12.44 6.99
C TYR A 224 8.47 -10.98 6.56
N PRO A 225 9.64 -10.58 6.02
CA PRO A 225 9.86 -9.21 5.54
C PRO A 225 9.06 -8.91 4.27
N MET A 226 8.34 -7.79 4.28
CA MET A 226 7.63 -7.22 3.15
C MET A 226 8.32 -5.91 2.77
N ILE A 227 9.08 -5.90 1.66
CA ILE A 227 10.02 -4.84 1.28
C ILE A 227 9.31 -3.81 0.41
N ALA A 228 8.71 -2.79 1.04
CA ALA A 228 7.91 -1.78 0.37
C ALA A 228 8.77 -0.61 -0.12
N THR A 229 9.26 -0.70 -1.35
CA THR A 229 10.09 0.35 -1.96
C THR A 229 10.05 0.32 -3.48
N HIS A 230 10.20 1.52 -4.09
CA HIS A 230 10.43 1.69 -5.52
C HIS A 230 11.88 2.11 -5.84
N ASP A 231 12.74 2.24 -4.81
CA ASP A 231 14.14 2.67 -4.98
C ASP A 231 14.98 1.49 -5.46
N PRO A 232 15.60 1.58 -6.67
CA PRO A 232 16.40 0.47 -7.22
C PRO A 232 17.55 0.04 -6.31
N ARG A 233 18.16 0.99 -5.58
CA ARG A 233 19.27 0.71 -4.68
C ARG A 233 18.81 -0.12 -3.47
N LEU A 234 17.63 0.20 -2.91
CA LEU A 234 17.08 -0.56 -1.80
C LEU A 234 16.61 -1.96 -2.25
N ILE A 235 16.09 -2.09 -3.47
CA ILE A 235 15.78 -3.40 -4.07
C ILE A 235 17.05 -4.24 -4.21
N GLN A 236 18.17 -3.67 -4.69
CA GLN A 236 19.45 -4.36 -4.80
C GLN A 236 20.00 -4.75 -3.42
N ILE A 237 19.95 -3.85 -2.44
CA ILE A 237 20.38 -4.14 -1.05
C ILE A 237 19.55 -5.30 -0.49
N ALA A 238 18.24 -5.34 -0.74
CA ALA A 238 17.38 -6.42 -0.29
C ALA A 238 17.77 -7.77 -0.91
N GLY A 239 18.02 -7.82 -2.21
CA GLY A 239 18.50 -9.01 -2.90
C GLY A 239 19.87 -9.49 -2.36
N SER A 240 20.81 -8.56 -2.13
CA SER A 240 22.12 -8.88 -1.54
C SER A 240 21.98 -9.41 -0.11
N LEU A 241 21.11 -8.81 0.71
CA LEU A 241 20.84 -9.29 2.07
C LEU A 241 20.20 -10.68 2.06
N ALA A 242 19.28 -10.96 1.15
CA ALA A 242 18.68 -12.29 1.03
C ALA A 242 19.74 -13.39 0.77
N LEU A 243 20.70 -13.10 -0.11
CA LEU A 243 21.83 -14.00 -0.36
C LEU A 243 22.73 -14.16 0.87
N LEU A 244 23.11 -13.03 1.50
CA LEU A 244 24.02 -13.04 2.66
C LEU A 244 23.42 -13.72 3.88
N THR A 245 22.10 -13.66 4.06
CA THR A 245 21.40 -14.28 5.20
C THR A 245 20.87 -15.69 4.89
N GLY A 246 21.10 -16.19 3.67
CA GLY A 246 20.60 -17.51 3.26
C GLY A 246 19.06 -17.60 3.23
N ARG A 247 18.36 -16.47 3.02
CA ARG A 247 16.91 -16.50 3.00
C ARG A 247 16.38 -17.27 1.81
N ALA A 248 15.50 -18.23 2.11
CA ALA A 248 14.83 -19.02 1.08
C ALA A 248 13.97 -18.14 0.16
N ALA A 249 13.90 -18.49 -1.10
CA ALA A 249 12.94 -17.89 -2.03
C ALA A 249 11.51 -18.06 -1.46
N GLY A 250 10.73 -16.98 -1.49
CA GLY A 250 9.39 -16.98 -0.93
C GLY A 250 9.28 -16.72 0.59
N SER A 251 10.40 -16.65 1.34
CA SER A 251 10.38 -16.26 2.76
C SER A 251 10.33 -14.74 2.99
N PHE A 252 10.27 -13.95 1.94
CA PHE A 252 10.07 -12.50 1.91
C PHE A 252 9.44 -12.09 0.58
N GLU A 253 8.97 -10.86 0.48
CA GLU A 253 8.40 -10.32 -0.74
C GLU A 253 8.80 -8.86 -0.97
N TYR A 254 8.78 -8.43 -2.25
CA TYR A 254 8.82 -7.02 -2.62
C TYR A 254 7.40 -6.47 -2.70
N GLN A 255 7.20 -5.23 -2.27
CA GLN A 255 5.93 -4.56 -2.38
C GLN A 255 6.06 -3.23 -3.12
N MET A 256 5.15 -2.98 -4.05
CA MET A 256 5.12 -1.77 -4.86
C MET A 256 3.67 -1.28 -5.01
N LEU A 257 3.52 0.03 -5.18
CA LEU A 257 2.21 0.63 -5.41
C LEU A 257 1.70 0.32 -6.81
N TYR A 258 0.40 0.16 -6.93
CA TYR A 258 -0.30 0.02 -8.21
C TYR A 258 0.03 1.19 -9.14
N GLY A 259 0.29 0.90 -10.41
CA GLY A 259 0.68 1.89 -11.41
C GLY A 259 2.09 2.46 -11.29
N VAL A 260 2.83 2.13 -10.23
CA VAL A 260 4.19 2.65 -10.05
C VAL A 260 5.21 1.60 -10.47
N ARG A 261 5.99 1.91 -11.53
CA ARG A 261 7.03 1.01 -12.10
C ARG A 261 6.54 -0.40 -12.44
N PRO A 262 5.45 -0.57 -13.21
CA PRO A 262 4.90 -1.90 -13.52
C PRO A 262 5.91 -2.80 -14.26
N GLY A 263 6.83 -2.22 -15.04
CA GLY A 263 7.94 -2.95 -15.66
C GLY A 263 8.88 -3.60 -14.64
N GLU A 264 9.18 -2.92 -13.53
CA GLU A 264 10.01 -3.46 -12.45
C GLU A 264 9.30 -4.54 -11.65
N GLN A 265 7.99 -4.38 -11.40
CA GLN A 265 7.16 -5.42 -10.78
C GLN A 265 7.25 -6.73 -11.57
N ARG A 266 7.02 -6.65 -12.89
CA ARG A 266 7.13 -7.83 -13.78
C ARG A 266 8.55 -8.38 -13.85
N ARG A 267 9.57 -7.52 -13.91
CA ARG A 267 10.99 -7.95 -13.94
C ARG A 267 11.34 -8.78 -12.70
N LEU A 268 10.94 -8.33 -11.52
CA LEU A 268 11.18 -9.05 -10.26
C LEU A 268 10.40 -10.37 -10.22
N ALA A 269 9.12 -10.36 -10.60
CA ALA A 269 8.30 -11.56 -10.62
C ALA A 269 8.84 -12.60 -11.62
N ASN A 270 9.25 -12.19 -12.82
CA ASN A 270 9.86 -13.06 -13.82
C ASN A 270 11.22 -13.63 -13.36
N ALA A 271 11.92 -12.94 -12.46
CA ALA A 271 13.13 -13.43 -11.80
C ALA A 271 12.85 -14.37 -10.62
N GLY A 272 11.59 -14.78 -10.41
CA GLY A 272 11.18 -15.70 -9.35
C GLY A 272 10.95 -15.07 -7.98
N ALA A 273 11.01 -13.73 -7.86
CA ALA A 273 10.71 -13.05 -6.61
C ALA A 273 9.19 -12.96 -6.36
N ARG A 274 8.77 -13.05 -5.12
CA ARG A 274 7.40 -12.71 -4.74
C ARG A 274 7.24 -11.19 -4.79
N VAL A 275 6.27 -10.72 -5.55
CA VAL A 275 5.98 -9.28 -5.70
C VAL A 275 4.51 -9.04 -5.40
N ARG A 276 4.23 -8.20 -4.42
CA ARG A 276 2.88 -7.78 -4.06
C ARG A 276 2.63 -6.35 -4.50
N VAL A 277 1.51 -6.13 -5.16
CA VAL A 277 1.06 -4.82 -5.57
C VAL A 277 0.03 -4.30 -4.56
N TYR A 278 0.33 -3.13 -3.98
CA TYR A 278 -0.59 -2.41 -3.10
C TYR A 278 -1.59 -1.63 -3.95
N VAL A 279 -2.85 -2.00 -3.89
CA VAL A 279 -3.93 -1.52 -4.75
C VAL A 279 -4.95 -0.75 -3.93
N PRO A 280 -4.98 0.58 -4.03
CA PRO A 280 -6.04 1.38 -3.41
C PRO A 280 -7.32 1.35 -4.23
N TYR A 281 -8.46 1.38 -3.54
CA TYR A 281 -9.80 1.53 -4.11
C TYR A 281 -10.71 2.30 -3.15
N GLY A 282 -11.86 2.78 -3.63
CA GLY A 282 -12.84 3.49 -2.80
C GLY A 282 -13.05 4.94 -3.21
N GLY A 283 -14.10 5.56 -2.70
CA GLY A 283 -14.55 6.91 -3.08
C GLY A 283 -13.56 8.05 -2.77
N ASP A 284 -12.65 7.87 -1.80
CA ASP A 284 -11.70 8.91 -1.37
C ASP A 284 -10.37 8.90 -2.16
N TRP A 285 -10.41 8.36 -3.37
CA TRP A 285 -9.25 8.19 -4.23
C TRP A 285 -8.55 9.51 -4.63
N TYR A 286 -9.25 10.64 -4.64
CA TYR A 286 -8.70 11.88 -5.18
C TYR A 286 -7.50 12.40 -4.36
N ALA A 287 -7.60 12.41 -3.03
CA ALA A 287 -6.50 12.81 -2.15
C ALA A 287 -5.29 11.88 -2.30
N TYR A 288 -5.52 10.58 -2.39
CA TYR A 288 -4.49 9.58 -2.65
C TYR A 288 -3.77 9.85 -3.99
N LEU A 289 -4.53 10.02 -5.08
CA LEU A 289 -3.99 10.29 -6.41
C LEU A 289 -3.11 11.55 -6.43
N VAL A 290 -3.58 12.65 -5.82
CA VAL A 290 -2.82 13.90 -5.77
C VAL A 290 -1.49 13.71 -5.04
N ARG A 291 -1.46 12.94 -3.94
CA ARG A 291 -0.20 12.58 -3.24
C ARG A 291 0.77 11.82 -4.17
N ARG A 292 0.26 10.85 -4.94
CA ARG A 292 1.09 10.05 -5.89
C ARG A 292 1.61 10.89 -7.05
N LEU A 293 0.78 11.76 -7.62
CA LEU A 293 1.21 12.65 -8.70
C LEU A 293 2.24 13.69 -8.22
N ALA A 294 2.13 14.13 -6.96
CA ALA A 294 3.10 15.05 -6.35
C ALA A 294 4.52 14.47 -6.25
N GLU A 295 4.65 13.17 -6.16
CA GLU A 295 5.95 12.46 -6.14
C GLU A 295 6.64 12.47 -7.51
N ARG A 296 5.88 12.72 -8.60
CA ARG A 296 6.36 12.78 -9.97
C ARG A 296 5.84 14.03 -10.68
N PRO A 297 6.56 15.14 -10.64
CA PRO A 297 6.11 16.43 -11.20
C PRO A 297 5.68 16.38 -12.68
N ALA A 298 6.30 15.51 -13.49
CA ALA A 298 5.93 15.34 -14.89
C ALA A 298 4.51 14.75 -15.03
N ASN A 299 4.16 13.74 -14.24
CA ASN A 299 2.83 13.13 -14.24
C ASN A 299 1.77 14.13 -13.72
N LEU A 300 2.13 14.91 -12.71
CA LEU A 300 1.26 15.99 -12.22
C LEU A 300 1.00 17.05 -13.29
N ALA A 301 2.03 17.53 -13.98
CA ALA A 301 1.87 18.51 -15.05
C ALA A 301 1.02 17.96 -16.21
N PHE A 302 1.14 16.67 -16.52
CA PHE A 302 0.30 16.00 -17.51
C PHE A 302 -1.15 15.89 -17.03
N PHE A 303 -1.38 15.46 -15.79
CA PHE A 303 -2.72 15.38 -15.17
C PHE A 303 -3.41 16.75 -15.16
N LEU A 304 -2.74 17.80 -14.69
CA LEU A 304 -3.31 19.16 -14.67
C LEU A 304 -3.65 19.69 -16.07
N ARG A 305 -2.86 19.32 -17.09
CA ARG A 305 -3.18 19.65 -18.49
C ARG A 305 -4.40 18.90 -18.99
N SER A 306 -4.56 17.62 -18.63
CA SER A 306 -5.72 16.81 -19.02
C SER A 306 -7.03 17.34 -18.41
N LEU A 307 -6.98 17.92 -17.20
CA LEU A 307 -8.13 18.54 -16.54
C LEU A 307 -8.58 19.84 -17.23
N ARG A 308 -7.70 20.55 -17.92
CA ARG A 308 -8.03 21.84 -18.57
C ARG A 308 -8.74 21.70 -19.91
N GLY A 309 -9.11 20.47 -20.33
CA GLY A 309 -9.93 20.25 -21.51
C GLY A 309 -9.35 20.79 -22.82
N GLY A 310 -8.04 21.02 -22.89
CA GLY A 310 -7.38 21.47 -24.10
C GLY A 310 -7.42 20.38 -25.16
N GLN A 311 -8.11 20.67 -26.27
CA GLN A 311 -8.15 19.90 -27.51
C GLN A 311 -6.76 19.36 -27.87
N TRP A 312 -6.56 18.06 -27.68
CA TRP A 312 -5.52 17.33 -28.37
C TRP A 312 -6.21 16.41 -29.34
N GLY A 313 -6.31 16.94 -30.57
CA GLY A 313 -6.76 16.20 -31.73
C GLY A 313 -5.99 14.89 -31.84
N ALA A 314 -6.70 13.88 -32.25
CA ALA A 314 -6.17 12.65 -32.79
C ALA A 314 -5.08 12.95 -33.81
N SER A 315 -3.83 12.83 -33.43
CA SER A 315 -2.70 12.95 -34.35
C SER A 315 -1.81 11.74 -34.23
N ARG A 316 -2.04 10.84 -35.21
CA ARG A 316 -1.08 9.92 -35.82
C ARG A 316 -0.52 8.77 -34.97
N ARG A 317 -1.18 7.65 -35.08
CA ARG A 317 -0.51 6.37 -35.27
C ARG A 317 0.32 6.47 -36.55
N ALA A 318 1.61 6.62 -36.42
CA ALA A 318 2.57 6.35 -37.49
C ALA A 318 3.16 4.96 -37.21
N ALA A 319 2.70 3.98 -37.94
CA ALA A 319 3.38 2.69 -38.07
C ALA A 319 4.74 2.93 -38.74
N PRO A 320 5.82 2.24 -38.34
CA PRO A 320 7.04 2.24 -39.13
C PRO A 320 6.76 1.47 -40.43
N ARG A 321 7.01 2.10 -41.54
CA ARG A 321 7.13 1.43 -42.86
C ARG A 321 8.40 0.61 -42.83
N GLU A 322 8.27 -0.67 -43.04
CA GLU A 322 9.36 -1.52 -43.47
C GLU A 322 9.89 -0.99 -44.81
N ALA A 323 11.21 -0.77 -44.88
CA ALA A 323 11.93 -0.53 -46.10
C ALA A 323 12.60 -1.82 -46.52
N SER A 324 12.36 -2.20 -47.76
CA SER A 324 12.96 -3.29 -48.52
C SER A 324 14.45 -3.21 -48.61
#